data_09e43477ab344a635704056d31a2265d
#
_entry.id   09e43477ab344a635704056d31a2265d
#
_cell.length_a   1.000
_cell.length_b   1.000
_cell.length_c   1.000
_cell.angle_alpha   90.00
_cell.angle_beta   90.00
_cell.angle_gamma   90.00
#
_symmetry.space_group_name_H-M   'P 1'
#
loop_
_entity.id
_entity.type
_entity.pdbx_description
1 polymer ?
#
loop_
_entity_poly.entity_id
_entity_poly.type
_entity_poly.pdbx_seq_one_letter_code
_entity_poly.pdbx_strand_id
1 'polypeptide(L)'
;MLKIYYLSSEIKPFSEIGQLASFSREFSSTLKNYKDIDIRLIQPKYGFISDRRYILREVIRLKNLSIEFMGKEHLVNLKSGFIPGTRVQVYFMEHEEYFNNSSELIYKSRNGRVYSNNNEKFTFFIKAAIETLKKLYWIPDYIICSNWQMSMASIMLKNIYKDELKDTKIVYMIHEINDLYNFESDIYKKLNINLPNRKKIQNNLINSVALSDYVYICNDENKTCEKYINKHKKIKEALKNTKHEFIDYSDSLDQSERVEVYNQILDQLNK
;
A
#
# COMPACT_ATOMS: atom_id res chain seq x y z
N MET A 1 18.73 11.40 -7.01
CA MET A 1 18.03 11.14 -5.75
C MET A 1 16.79 10.31 -6.08
N LEU A 2 16.76 9.09 -5.63
CA LEU A 2 15.66 8.13 -5.87
C LEU A 2 14.43 8.50 -5.03
N LYS A 3 13.29 8.70 -5.68
CA LYS A 3 12.04 9.09 -5.03
C LYS A 3 11.12 7.89 -4.88
N ILE A 4 10.75 7.55 -3.67
CA ILE A 4 9.90 6.40 -3.36
C ILE A 4 8.63 6.85 -2.63
N TYR A 5 7.47 6.50 -3.17
CA TYR A 5 6.18 6.69 -2.51
C TYR A 5 5.67 5.34 -1.99
N TYR A 6 5.58 5.21 -0.68
CA TYR A 6 5.22 3.97 -0.03
C TYR A 6 3.78 4.04 0.49
N LEU A 7 2.90 3.23 -0.09
CA LEU A 7 1.49 3.14 0.29
C LEU A 7 1.30 1.96 1.25
N SER A 8 0.82 2.23 2.45
CA SER A 8 0.50 1.20 3.43
C SER A 8 -0.78 1.53 4.20
N SER A 9 -1.48 0.51 4.61
CA SER A 9 -2.62 0.64 5.52
C SER A 9 -2.21 0.72 6.98
N GLU A 10 -0.97 0.29 7.30
CA GLU A 10 -0.44 0.22 8.66
C GLU A 10 1.01 0.64 8.70
N ILE A 11 1.34 1.49 9.66
CA ILE A 11 2.72 1.91 9.96
C ILE A 11 2.86 2.06 11.48
N LYS A 12 3.72 1.27 12.09
CA LYS A 12 4.04 1.38 13.54
C LYS A 12 4.76 2.70 13.84
N PRO A 13 4.41 3.43 14.91
CA PRO A 13 3.48 3.10 15.99
C PRO A 13 2.08 3.71 15.80
N PHE A 14 1.71 4.19 14.63
CA PHE A 14 0.44 4.87 14.40
C PHE A 14 -0.74 3.90 14.32
N SER A 15 -0.54 2.79 13.63
CA SER A 15 -1.49 1.68 13.50
C SER A 15 -0.72 0.37 13.40
N GLU A 16 -1.16 -0.65 14.15
CA GLU A 16 -0.44 -1.92 14.28
C GLU A 16 -1.44 -3.06 14.49
N ILE A 17 -1.80 -3.75 13.40
CA ILE A 17 -2.68 -4.92 13.44
C ILE A 17 -1.88 -6.18 13.15
N GLY A 18 -0.86 -6.10 12.30
CA GLY A 18 -0.05 -7.22 11.88
C GLY A 18 1.40 -6.83 11.60
N GLN A 19 2.15 -7.80 11.09
CA GLN A 19 3.57 -7.67 10.77
C GLN A 19 3.87 -6.56 9.76
N LEU A 20 2.89 -6.22 8.89
CA LEU A 20 3.01 -5.12 7.93
C LEU A 20 3.38 -3.79 8.58
N ALA A 21 2.85 -3.51 9.78
CA ALA A 21 3.12 -2.26 10.48
C ALA A 21 4.59 -2.12 10.89
N SER A 22 5.18 -3.18 11.43
CA SER A 22 6.61 -3.25 11.80
C SER A 22 7.50 -3.17 10.57
N PHE A 23 7.19 -3.96 9.53
CA PHE A 23 7.90 -3.92 8.25
C PHE A 23 7.89 -2.50 7.66
N SER A 24 6.73 -1.86 7.57
CA SER A 24 6.59 -0.51 6.99
C SER A 24 7.46 0.51 7.72
N ARG A 25 7.53 0.44 9.06
CA ARG A 25 8.39 1.29 9.88
C ARG A 25 9.87 1.04 9.61
N GLU A 26 10.30 -0.20 9.74
CA GLU A 26 11.71 -0.56 9.73
C GLU A 26 12.31 -0.41 8.33
N PHE A 27 11.63 -0.89 7.30
CA PHE A 27 12.02 -0.74 5.91
C PHE A 27 12.23 0.73 5.53
N SER A 28 11.21 1.57 5.79
CA SER A 28 11.29 2.99 5.45
C SER A 28 12.37 3.73 6.25
N SER A 29 12.58 3.35 7.51
CA SER A 29 13.63 3.93 8.35
C SER A 29 15.02 3.55 7.86
N THR A 30 15.21 2.32 7.40
CA THR A 30 16.47 1.86 6.79
C THR A 30 16.76 2.62 5.50
N LEU A 31 15.77 2.74 4.61
CA LEU A 31 15.94 3.47 3.35
C LEU A 31 16.26 4.96 3.57
N LYS A 32 15.67 5.56 4.61
CA LYS A 32 15.91 6.98 4.93
C LYS A 32 17.33 7.29 5.37
N ASN A 33 18.12 6.31 5.77
CA ASN A 33 19.53 6.49 6.12
C ASN A 33 20.41 6.73 4.89
N TYR A 34 19.95 6.39 3.69
CA TYR A 34 20.66 6.67 2.43
C TYR A 34 20.37 8.09 1.97
N LYS A 35 21.44 8.87 1.72
CA LYS A 35 21.34 10.31 1.38
C LYS A 35 20.71 10.58 0.02
N ASP A 36 20.77 9.63 -0.86
CA ASP A 36 20.27 9.68 -2.23
C ASP A 36 18.83 9.16 -2.39
N ILE A 37 18.15 8.84 -1.25
CA ILE A 37 16.78 8.38 -1.24
C ILE A 37 15.84 9.41 -0.58
N ASP A 38 14.81 9.83 -1.31
CA ASP A 38 13.65 10.57 -0.77
C ASP A 38 12.45 9.63 -0.69
N ILE A 39 12.25 9.00 0.47
CA ILE A 39 11.09 8.16 0.74
C ILE A 39 10.03 8.94 1.50
N ARG A 40 8.77 8.87 1.00
CA ARG A 40 7.57 9.42 1.65
C ARG A 40 6.53 8.32 1.77
N LEU A 41 5.92 8.26 2.94
CA LEU A 41 4.89 7.28 3.24
C LEU A 41 3.52 7.94 3.25
N ILE A 42 2.49 7.14 2.96
CA ILE A 42 1.11 7.54 3.18
C ILE A 42 0.30 6.38 3.76
N GLN A 43 -0.52 6.70 4.76
CA GLN A 43 -1.50 5.79 5.32
C GLN A 43 -2.83 6.50 5.60
N PRO A 44 -3.94 5.77 5.80
CA PRO A 44 -5.17 6.35 6.31
C PRO A 44 -4.96 6.95 7.71
N LYS A 45 -5.56 8.10 7.98
CA LYS A 45 -5.68 8.69 9.29
C LYS A 45 -6.87 8.05 10.01
N TYR A 46 -6.64 6.95 10.69
CA TYR A 46 -7.70 6.34 11.48
C TYR A 46 -8.06 7.22 12.69
N GLY A 47 -9.32 7.22 13.10
CA GLY A 47 -9.82 8.06 14.17
C GLY A 47 -9.11 7.88 15.53
N PHE A 48 -8.52 6.72 15.79
CA PHE A 48 -7.74 6.45 17.00
C PHE A 48 -6.30 7.02 16.96
N ILE A 49 -5.79 7.46 15.81
CA ILE A 49 -4.45 8.06 15.70
C ILE A 49 -4.49 9.48 16.24
N SER A 50 -3.81 9.72 17.34
CA SER A 50 -3.81 11.02 18.04
C SER A 50 -2.89 12.04 17.36
N ASP A 51 -3.46 13.15 16.91
CA ASP A 51 -2.71 14.28 16.35
C ASP A 51 -1.73 14.87 17.35
N ARG A 52 -2.17 15.01 18.61
CA ARG A 52 -1.34 15.57 19.68
C ARG A 52 -0.16 14.67 20.02
N ARG A 53 -0.39 13.36 20.12
CA ARG A 53 0.66 12.39 20.49
C ARG A 53 1.77 12.35 19.44
N TYR A 54 1.40 12.44 18.16
CA TYR A 54 2.31 12.28 17.03
C TYR A 54 2.66 13.60 16.35
N ILE A 55 2.20 14.73 16.90
CA ILE A 55 2.49 16.09 16.42
C ILE A 55 2.15 16.22 14.94
N LEU A 56 0.96 15.71 14.56
CA LEU A 56 0.50 15.78 13.19
C LEU A 56 0.13 17.21 12.83
N ARG A 57 0.57 17.69 11.67
CA ARG A 57 0.32 19.04 11.16
C ARG A 57 -0.41 18.99 9.83
N GLU A 58 -1.35 19.89 9.64
CA GLU A 58 -2.06 20.05 8.36
C GLU A 58 -1.07 20.35 7.22
N VAL A 59 -1.29 19.71 6.09
CA VAL A 59 -0.58 20.03 4.85
C VAL A 59 -1.44 20.98 4.03
N ILE A 60 -1.16 22.28 4.10
CA ILE A 60 -2.00 23.34 3.53
C ILE A 60 -2.39 23.07 2.07
N ARG A 61 -1.45 22.60 1.25
CA ARG A 61 -1.69 22.28 -0.19
C ARG A 61 -2.64 21.12 -0.41
N LEU A 62 -2.85 20.29 0.62
CA LEU A 62 -3.66 19.07 0.57
C LEU A 62 -4.89 19.17 1.47
N LYS A 63 -5.32 20.41 1.76
CA LYS A 63 -6.55 20.67 2.49
C LYS A 63 -7.71 20.75 1.51
N ASN A 64 -8.85 20.16 1.86
CA ASN A 64 -10.07 20.12 1.05
C ASN A 64 -9.80 19.63 -0.39
N LEU A 65 -8.95 18.63 -0.53
CA LEU A 65 -8.70 18.03 -1.83
C LEU A 65 -9.94 17.28 -2.28
N SER A 66 -10.53 17.71 -3.40
CA SER A 66 -11.66 17.04 -4.00
C SER A 66 -11.22 15.81 -4.78
N ILE A 67 -11.81 14.67 -4.46
CA ILE A 67 -11.59 13.37 -5.10
C ILE A 67 -12.90 12.85 -5.64
N GLU A 68 -13.03 12.77 -6.94
CA GLU A 68 -14.16 12.06 -7.55
C GLU A 68 -13.93 10.54 -7.38
N PHE A 69 -14.89 9.86 -6.78
CA PHE A 69 -14.84 8.41 -6.59
C PHE A 69 -16.22 7.79 -6.71
N MET A 70 -16.37 6.85 -7.62
CA MET A 70 -17.63 6.16 -7.88
C MET A 70 -18.84 7.08 -8.13
N GLY A 71 -18.61 8.18 -8.87
CA GLY A 71 -19.65 9.15 -9.23
C GLY A 71 -20.04 10.12 -8.11
N LYS A 72 -19.27 10.15 -7.02
CA LYS A 72 -19.42 11.12 -5.92
C LYS A 72 -18.13 11.90 -5.72
N GLU A 73 -18.29 13.16 -5.32
CA GLU A 73 -17.17 14.00 -4.89
C GLU A 73 -16.94 13.81 -3.40
N HIS A 74 -15.70 13.53 -3.01
CA HIS A 74 -15.26 13.37 -1.64
C HIS A 74 -14.18 14.40 -1.31
N LEU A 75 -14.29 15.03 -0.14
CA LEU A 75 -13.27 15.95 0.34
C LEU A 75 -12.34 15.21 1.29
N VAL A 76 -11.06 15.29 1.03
CA VAL A 76 -10.01 14.73 1.91
C VAL A 76 -9.07 15.83 2.40
N ASN A 77 -8.56 15.64 3.61
CA ASN A 77 -7.49 16.45 4.17
C ASN A 77 -6.29 15.55 4.45
N LEU A 78 -5.10 16.10 4.30
CA LEU A 78 -3.91 15.38 4.70
C LEU A 78 -3.18 16.13 5.82
N LYS A 79 -2.76 15.35 6.79
CA LYS A 79 -1.78 15.76 7.81
C LYS A 79 -0.46 15.09 7.53
N SER A 80 0.61 15.62 8.09
CA SER A 80 1.92 14.98 8.04
C SER A 80 2.58 14.97 9.41
N GLY A 81 3.38 13.96 9.64
CA GLY A 81 4.22 13.80 10.81
C GLY A 81 5.44 12.95 10.47
N PHE A 82 6.22 12.64 11.48
CA PHE A 82 7.38 11.76 11.33
C PHE A 82 7.19 10.50 12.16
N ILE A 83 7.72 9.39 11.67
CA ILE A 83 7.83 8.20 12.52
C ILE A 83 8.72 8.55 13.72
N PRO A 84 8.25 8.40 14.97
CA PRO A 84 9.01 8.74 16.16
C PRO A 84 10.41 8.11 16.19
N GLY A 85 11.42 8.96 16.46
CA GLY A 85 12.83 8.53 16.48
C GLY A 85 13.48 8.44 15.10
N THR A 86 12.79 8.85 14.02
CA THR A 86 13.31 8.82 12.65
C THR A 86 13.12 10.14 11.91
N ARG A 87 13.62 10.22 10.67
CA ARG A 87 13.37 11.33 9.74
C ARG A 87 12.39 10.95 8.62
N VAL A 88 11.67 9.86 8.77
CA VAL A 88 10.72 9.36 7.77
C VAL A 88 9.42 10.14 7.87
N GLN A 89 9.07 10.84 6.80
CA GLN A 89 7.81 11.58 6.71
C GLN A 89 6.66 10.65 6.32
N VAL A 90 5.55 10.78 7.05
CA VAL A 90 4.30 10.07 6.78
C VAL A 90 3.19 11.08 6.55
N TYR A 91 2.45 10.88 5.48
CA TYR A 91 1.18 11.56 5.24
C TYR A 91 0.03 10.73 5.80
N PHE A 92 -0.93 11.40 6.40
CA PHE A 92 -2.13 10.82 7.02
C PHE A 92 -3.35 11.35 6.29
N MET A 93 -4.02 10.50 5.54
CA MET A 93 -5.21 10.89 4.80
C MET A 93 -6.45 10.80 5.68
N GLU A 94 -7.10 11.91 5.92
CA GLU A 94 -8.36 12.01 6.67
C GLU A 94 -9.53 11.92 5.71
N HIS A 95 -10.50 11.07 6.05
CA HIS A 95 -11.81 11.05 5.43
C HIS A 95 -12.83 10.54 6.45
N GLU A 96 -13.86 11.34 6.67
CA GLU A 96 -14.81 11.12 7.77
C GLU A 96 -15.57 9.79 7.62
N GLU A 97 -16.06 9.49 6.44
CA GLU A 97 -16.87 8.30 6.19
C GLU A 97 -16.06 7.01 6.26
N TYR A 98 -14.82 6.98 5.73
CA TYR A 98 -14.04 5.76 5.60
C TYR A 98 -13.06 5.49 6.73
N PHE A 99 -12.50 6.53 7.38
CA PHE A 99 -11.37 6.35 8.29
C PHE A 99 -11.54 6.98 9.68
N ASN A 100 -12.67 7.60 9.98
CA ASN A 100 -12.91 8.24 11.27
C ASN A 100 -13.38 7.27 12.37
N ASN A 101 -13.08 5.97 12.25
CA ASN A 101 -13.39 5.04 13.33
C ASN A 101 -12.39 5.21 14.50
N SER A 102 -12.91 5.18 15.72
CA SER A 102 -12.11 5.27 16.95
C SER A 102 -11.55 3.92 17.41
N SER A 103 -11.94 2.82 16.76
CA SER A 103 -11.50 1.47 17.10
C SER A 103 -10.25 1.10 16.31
N GLU A 104 -9.29 0.45 16.97
CA GLU A 104 -8.11 -0.15 16.34
C GLU A 104 -8.44 -1.35 15.44
N LEU A 105 -9.69 -1.75 15.38
CA LEU A 105 -10.18 -2.81 14.49
C LEU A 105 -10.34 -2.26 13.06
N ILE A 106 -9.28 -2.33 12.26
CA ILE A 106 -9.23 -1.72 10.92
C ILE A 106 -9.98 -2.55 9.88
N TYR A 107 -9.83 -3.88 9.90
CA TYR A 107 -10.29 -4.79 8.84
C TYR A 107 -11.45 -5.67 9.24
N LYS A 108 -11.56 -5.97 10.53
CA LYS A 108 -12.52 -6.92 11.10
C LYS A 108 -13.09 -6.37 12.39
N SER A 109 -14.32 -6.74 12.71
CA SER A 109 -14.93 -6.49 14.01
C SER A 109 -14.39 -7.44 15.08
N ARG A 110 -14.72 -7.19 16.36
CA ARG A 110 -14.25 -8.02 17.49
C ARG A 110 -14.60 -9.51 17.37
N ASN A 111 -15.70 -9.84 16.72
CA ASN A 111 -16.12 -11.23 16.47
C ASN A 111 -15.48 -11.84 15.21
N GLY A 112 -14.47 -11.18 14.63
CA GLY A 112 -13.74 -11.66 13.44
C GLY A 112 -14.45 -11.43 12.12
N ARG A 113 -15.66 -10.82 12.10
CA ARG A 113 -16.37 -10.52 10.85
C ARG A 113 -15.65 -9.42 10.10
N VAL A 114 -15.28 -9.71 8.86
CA VAL A 114 -14.65 -8.77 7.93
C VAL A 114 -15.64 -7.66 7.56
N TYR A 115 -15.16 -6.42 7.52
CA TYR A 115 -15.98 -5.30 7.06
C TYR A 115 -16.24 -5.38 5.58
N SER A 116 -17.50 -5.27 5.18
CA SER A 116 -17.93 -5.37 3.78
C SER A 116 -17.40 -4.25 2.89
N ASN A 117 -17.09 -3.09 3.47
CA ASN A 117 -16.58 -1.93 2.73
C ASN A 117 -15.04 -1.87 2.63
N ASN A 118 -14.31 -2.91 3.06
CA ASN A 118 -12.85 -2.90 3.01
C ASN A 118 -12.31 -2.60 1.60
N ASN A 119 -12.88 -3.28 0.58
CA ASN A 119 -12.43 -3.11 -0.79
C ASN A 119 -12.67 -1.69 -1.29
N GLU A 120 -13.82 -1.12 -0.98
CA GLU A 120 -14.18 0.26 -1.37
C GLU A 120 -13.28 1.28 -0.69
N LYS A 121 -13.14 1.22 0.65
CA LYS A 121 -12.37 2.20 1.40
C LYS A 121 -10.88 2.22 1.04
N PHE A 122 -10.27 1.05 0.81
CA PHE A 122 -8.86 1.01 0.41
C PHE A 122 -8.66 1.38 -1.05
N THR A 123 -9.60 1.08 -1.93
CA THR A 123 -9.59 1.57 -3.31
C THR A 123 -9.69 3.10 -3.35
N PHE A 124 -10.58 3.69 -2.52
CA PHE A 124 -10.66 5.14 -2.35
C PHE A 124 -9.35 5.73 -1.83
N PHE A 125 -8.77 5.11 -0.78
CA PHE A 125 -7.48 5.54 -0.24
C PHE A 125 -6.39 5.59 -1.31
N ILE A 126 -6.26 4.55 -2.12
CA ILE A 126 -5.27 4.48 -3.20
C ILE A 126 -5.48 5.62 -4.19
N LYS A 127 -6.74 5.85 -4.64
CA LYS A 127 -7.05 6.93 -5.56
C LYS A 127 -6.64 8.27 -4.98
N ALA A 128 -7.05 8.56 -3.76
CA ALA A 128 -6.71 9.80 -3.07
C ALA A 128 -5.19 9.95 -2.87
N ALA A 129 -4.48 8.88 -2.51
CA ALA A 129 -3.04 8.89 -2.37
C ALA A 129 -2.32 9.25 -3.67
N ILE A 130 -2.76 8.73 -4.81
CA ILE A 130 -2.19 9.06 -6.13
C ILE A 130 -2.51 10.52 -6.50
N GLU A 131 -3.73 10.99 -6.29
CA GLU A 131 -4.13 12.37 -6.58
C GLU A 131 -3.33 13.41 -5.76
N THR A 132 -2.83 13.04 -4.57
CA THR A 132 -1.99 13.94 -3.78
C THR A 132 -0.66 14.27 -4.47
N LEU A 133 -0.12 13.37 -5.28
CA LEU A 133 1.14 13.56 -5.99
C LEU A 133 1.09 14.77 -6.93
N LYS A 134 -0.04 14.99 -7.60
CA LYS A 134 -0.28 16.15 -8.47
C LYS A 134 -0.16 17.46 -7.71
N LYS A 135 -0.75 17.53 -6.52
CA LYS A 135 -0.73 18.73 -5.67
C LYS A 135 0.60 18.96 -4.97
N LEU A 136 1.36 17.89 -4.74
CA LEU A 136 2.70 17.97 -4.17
C LEU A 136 3.77 18.35 -5.21
N TYR A 137 3.44 18.33 -6.51
CA TYR A 137 4.41 18.49 -7.60
C TYR A 137 5.62 17.56 -7.42
N TRP A 138 5.35 16.35 -6.99
CA TRP A 138 6.36 15.36 -6.65
C TRP A 138 6.01 14.02 -7.31
N ILE A 139 6.75 13.69 -8.37
CA ILE A 139 6.57 12.44 -9.10
C ILE A 139 7.61 11.45 -8.58
N PRO A 140 7.19 10.29 -8.03
CA PRO A 140 8.10 9.26 -7.57
C PRO A 140 8.65 8.43 -8.73
N ASP A 141 9.86 7.91 -8.55
CA ASP A 141 10.45 6.91 -9.45
C ASP A 141 9.80 5.54 -9.19
N TYR A 142 9.46 5.26 -7.93
CA TYR A 142 8.78 4.04 -7.52
C TYR A 142 7.57 4.34 -6.64
N ILE A 143 6.48 3.61 -6.90
CA ILE A 143 5.37 3.47 -5.96
C ILE A 143 5.40 2.06 -5.41
N ILE A 144 5.59 1.92 -4.09
CA ILE A 144 5.56 0.65 -3.39
C ILE A 144 4.18 0.46 -2.78
N CYS A 145 3.52 -0.62 -3.12
CA CYS A 145 2.16 -0.96 -2.72
C CYS A 145 2.18 -2.20 -1.84
N SER A 146 1.76 -2.07 -0.58
CA SER A 146 1.91 -3.14 0.40
C SER A 146 0.61 -3.87 0.69
N ASN A 147 0.63 -5.17 0.47
CA ASN A 147 -0.37 -6.16 0.81
C ASN A 147 -1.73 -5.99 0.08
N TRP A 148 -2.73 -6.79 0.45
CA TRP A 148 -4.05 -6.83 -0.21
C TRP A 148 -4.77 -5.47 -0.20
N GLN A 149 -4.57 -4.66 0.84
CA GLN A 149 -5.17 -3.34 0.95
C GLN A 149 -4.76 -2.42 -0.22
N MET A 150 -3.55 -2.58 -0.72
CA MET A 150 -3.03 -1.76 -1.82
C MET A 150 -3.11 -2.48 -3.18
N SER A 151 -3.83 -3.59 -3.27
CA SER A 151 -3.92 -4.40 -4.49
C SER A 151 -4.52 -3.68 -5.70
N MET A 152 -5.37 -2.67 -5.51
CA MET A 152 -5.89 -1.86 -6.62
C MET A 152 -4.88 -0.84 -7.18
N ALA A 153 -3.75 -0.60 -6.51
CA ALA A 153 -2.84 0.46 -6.91
C ALA A 153 -2.21 0.21 -8.29
N SER A 154 -1.61 -0.96 -8.52
CA SER A 154 -1.04 -1.30 -9.83
C SER A 154 -2.09 -1.28 -10.94
N ILE A 155 -3.30 -1.73 -10.63
CA ILE A 155 -4.43 -1.72 -11.56
C ILE A 155 -4.81 -0.28 -11.95
N MET A 156 -4.94 0.62 -10.97
CA MET A 156 -5.27 2.02 -11.22
C MET A 156 -4.14 2.76 -11.93
N LEU A 157 -2.91 2.54 -11.54
CA LEU A 157 -1.74 3.17 -12.16
C LEU A 157 -1.61 2.81 -13.64
N LYS A 158 -1.80 1.55 -14.01
CA LYS A 158 -1.70 1.10 -15.41
C LYS A 158 -2.96 1.38 -16.26
N ASN A 159 -4.11 1.73 -15.65
CA ASN A 159 -5.34 2.00 -16.39
C ASN A 159 -5.77 3.47 -16.33
N ILE A 160 -5.79 4.08 -15.13
CA ILE A 160 -6.31 5.44 -14.92
C ILE A 160 -5.19 6.49 -15.05
N TYR A 161 -4.01 6.20 -14.48
CA TYR A 161 -2.90 7.16 -14.36
C TYR A 161 -1.72 6.85 -15.29
N LYS A 162 -1.92 5.99 -16.30
CA LYS A 162 -0.86 5.50 -17.19
C LYS A 162 -0.08 6.59 -17.92
N ASP A 163 -0.74 7.69 -18.26
CA ASP A 163 -0.13 8.79 -19.01
C ASP A 163 0.56 9.79 -18.07
N GLU A 164 0.01 9.99 -16.87
CA GLU A 164 0.52 10.92 -15.87
C GLU A 164 1.74 10.37 -15.12
N LEU A 165 1.77 9.06 -14.87
CA LEU A 165 2.80 8.35 -14.12
C LEU A 165 3.50 7.27 -14.97
N LYS A 166 3.67 7.56 -16.27
CA LYS A 166 4.22 6.61 -17.27
C LYS A 166 5.61 6.08 -16.92
N ASP A 167 6.44 6.93 -16.32
CA ASP A 167 7.83 6.61 -15.97
C ASP A 167 7.97 6.07 -14.54
N THR A 168 6.89 6.07 -13.76
CA THR A 168 6.87 5.54 -12.38
C THR A 168 6.76 4.02 -12.41
N LYS A 169 7.70 3.34 -11.80
CA LYS A 169 7.68 1.88 -11.63
C LYS A 169 6.85 1.47 -10.42
N ILE A 170 6.19 0.33 -10.52
CA ILE A 170 5.30 -0.20 -9.48
C ILE A 170 5.93 -1.43 -8.85
N VAL A 171 6.14 -1.38 -7.54
CA VAL A 171 6.57 -2.51 -6.74
C VAL A 171 5.41 -2.98 -5.87
N TYR A 172 5.04 -4.23 -5.98
CA TYR A 172 3.98 -4.81 -5.17
C TYR A 172 4.55 -5.79 -4.16
N MET A 173 4.22 -5.59 -2.87
CA MET A 173 4.70 -6.41 -1.77
C MET A 173 3.54 -7.22 -1.19
N ILE A 174 3.67 -8.54 -1.19
CA ILE A 174 2.67 -9.48 -0.67
C ILE A 174 3.15 -9.97 0.68
N HIS A 175 2.48 -9.56 1.77
CA HIS A 175 2.80 -10.00 3.14
C HIS A 175 1.90 -11.13 3.62
N GLU A 176 0.69 -11.23 3.07
CA GLU A 176 -0.25 -12.31 3.37
C GLU A 176 -1.14 -12.58 2.15
N ILE A 177 -1.67 -13.78 2.05
CA ILE A 177 -2.65 -14.15 1.03
C ILE A 177 -3.92 -14.64 1.71
N ASN A 178 -5.04 -13.98 1.43
CA ASN A 178 -6.34 -14.29 2.01
C ASN A 178 -7.49 -13.93 1.06
N ASP A 179 -8.73 -14.19 1.46
CA ASP A 179 -9.92 -13.93 0.65
C ASP A 179 -10.23 -12.44 0.43
N LEU A 180 -9.57 -11.54 1.15
CA LEU A 180 -9.71 -10.08 0.98
C LEU A 180 -9.12 -9.58 -0.34
N TYR A 181 -8.37 -10.39 -1.07
CA TYR A 181 -7.98 -10.12 -2.46
C TYR A 181 -9.12 -10.31 -3.47
N ASN A 182 -10.26 -10.86 -3.06
CA ASN A 182 -11.42 -11.03 -3.93
C ASN A 182 -12.24 -9.74 -3.94
N PHE A 183 -12.30 -9.10 -5.11
CA PHE A 183 -13.02 -7.84 -5.32
C PHE A 183 -14.24 -8.06 -6.20
N GLU A 184 -15.32 -7.38 -5.90
CA GLU A 184 -16.51 -7.40 -6.73
C GLU A 184 -16.28 -6.65 -8.05
N SER A 185 -16.87 -7.15 -9.13
CA SER A 185 -16.74 -6.54 -10.46
C SER A 185 -17.27 -5.10 -10.55
N ASP A 186 -18.16 -4.70 -9.62
CA ASP A 186 -18.75 -3.37 -9.61
C ASP A 186 -17.74 -2.26 -9.30
N ILE A 187 -16.73 -2.52 -8.48
CA ILE A 187 -15.65 -1.56 -8.23
C ILE A 187 -14.92 -1.23 -9.53
N TYR A 188 -14.60 -2.24 -10.34
CA TYR A 188 -13.94 -2.07 -11.63
C TYR A 188 -14.80 -1.26 -12.61
N LYS A 189 -16.10 -1.57 -12.68
CA LYS A 189 -17.04 -0.84 -13.55
C LYS A 189 -17.18 0.62 -13.13
N LYS A 190 -17.37 0.90 -11.84
CA LYS A 190 -17.53 2.25 -11.30
C LYS A 190 -16.27 3.10 -11.49
N LEU A 191 -15.10 2.47 -11.59
CA LEU A 191 -13.83 3.14 -11.90
C LEU A 191 -13.51 3.15 -13.39
N ASN A 192 -14.42 2.68 -14.26
CA ASN A 192 -14.20 2.55 -15.71
C ASN A 192 -12.97 1.71 -16.08
N ILE A 193 -12.61 0.74 -15.25
CA ILE A 193 -11.48 -0.16 -15.49
C ILE A 193 -11.95 -1.41 -16.24
N ASN A 194 -11.40 -1.61 -17.44
CA ASN A 194 -11.65 -2.79 -18.26
C ASN A 194 -10.50 -3.80 -18.12
N LEU A 195 -10.72 -4.87 -17.37
CA LEU A 195 -9.80 -6.00 -17.32
C LEU A 195 -10.32 -7.15 -18.21
N PRO A 196 -9.39 -7.93 -18.82
CA PRO A 196 -9.77 -8.94 -19.82
C PRO A 196 -10.63 -10.09 -19.27
N ASN A 197 -10.64 -10.36 -18.00
CA ASN A 197 -11.40 -11.43 -17.38
C ASN A 197 -12.51 -10.90 -16.46
N ARG A 198 -13.69 -10.68 -17.01
CA ARG A 198 -14.88 -10.19 -16.29
C ARG A 198 -15.59 -11.34 -15.56
N LYS A 199 -15.05 -11.82 -14.44
CA LYS A 199 -15.81 -12.64 -13.50
C LYS A 199 -16.59 -11.73 -12.54
N LYS A 200 -17.65 -12.27 -11.93
CA LYS A 200 -18.46 -11.55 -10.93
C LYS A 200 -17.60 -11.07 -9.75
N ILE A 201 -16.59 -11.86 -9.36
CA ILE A 201 -15.59 -11.53 -8.35
C ILE A 201 -14.23 -11.56 -9.03
N GLN A 202 -13.46 -10.48 -8.86
CA GLN A 202 -12.10 -10.38 -9.35
C GLN A 202 -11.11 -10.71 -8.23
N ASN A 203 -10.14 -11.56 -8.53
CA ASN A 203 -9.01 -11.80 -7.62
C ASN A 203 -7.91 -10.79 -7.92
N ASN A 204 -7.78 -9.80 -7.05
CA ASN A 204 -6.83 -8.70 -7.23
C ASN A 204 -5.38 -9.11 -7.06
N LEU A 205 -5.08 -10.21 -6.39
CA LEU A 205 -3.71 -10.71 -6.27
C LEU A 205 -3.11 -10.98 -7.66
N ILE A 206 -3.86 -11.71 -8.49
CA ILE A 206 -3.40 -12.05 -9.86
C ILE A 206 -3.23 -10.79 -10.70
N ASN A 207 -4.21 -9.87 -10.65
CA ASN A 207 -4.17 -8.63 -11.42
C ASN A 207 -3.03 -7.71 -10.97
N SER A 208 -2.80 -7.59 -9.66
CA SER A 208 -1.74 -6.76 -9.11
C SER A 208 -0.36 -7.30 -9.46
N VAL A 209 -0.17 -8.63 -9.38
CA VAL A 209 1.07 -9.28 -9.81
C VAL A 209 1.33 -9.01 -11.30
N ALA A 210 0.32 -9.24 -12.15
CA ALA A 210 0.48 -9.11 -13.59
C ALA A 210 0.74 -7.67 -14.08
N LEU A 211 0.33 -6.66 -13.32
CA LEU A 211 0.44 -5.25 -13.66
C LEU A 211 1.55 -4.50 -12.90
N SER A 212 2.29 -5.17 -12.04
CA SER A 212 3.44 -4.60 -11.34
C SER A 212 4.74 -4.82 -12.10
N ASP A 213 5.66 -3.87 -11.98
CA ASP A 213 6.98 -3.97 -12.61
C ASP A 213 7.91 -4.92 -11.82
N TYR A 214 7.67 -5.03 -10.49
CA TYR A 214 8.36 -5.97 -9.61
C TYR A 214 7.45 -6.42 -8.46
N VAL A 215 7.59 -7.69 -8.04
CA VAL A 215 6.80 -8.25 -6.94
C VAL A 215 7.71 -8.89 -5.89
N TYR A 216 7.54 -8.48 -4.65
CA TYR A 216 8.14 -9.18 -3.50
C TYR A 216 7.08 -10.02 -2.80
N ILE A 217 7.43 -11.27 -2.50
CA ILE A 217 6.60 -12.19 -1.73
C ILE A 217 7.28 -12.40 -0.39
N CYS A 218 6.75 -11.76 0.66
CA CYS A 218 7.27 -11.87 2.02
C CYS A 218 6.74 -13.17 2.64
N ASN A 219 7.64 -14.08 2.90
CA ASN A 219 7.34 -15.32 3.60
C ASN A 219 7.49 -15.13 5.10
N ASP A 220 6.56 -15.72 5.85
CA ASP A 220 6.74 -16.02 7.26
C ASP A 220 7.65 -17.25 7.46
N GLU A 221 7.92 -17.63 8.71
CA GLU A 221 8.70 -18.83 9.07
C GLU A 221 8.17 -20.13 8.45
N ASN A 222 6.87 -20.19 8.21
CA ASN A 222 6.19 -21.32 7.60
C ASN A 222 6.16 -21.27 6.08
N LYS A 223 6.70 -20.24 5.45
CA LYS A 223 6.62 -19.98 4.00
C LYS A 223 5.19 -20.05 3.47
N THR A 224 4.26 -19.43 4.19
CA THR A 224 2.82 -19.53 3.91
C THR A 224 2.47 -18.99 2.55
N CYS A 225 3.00 -17.82 2.15
CA CYS A 225 2.75 -17.24 0.84
C CYS A 225 3.29 -18.11 -0.30
N GLU A 226 4.51 -18.61 -0.19
CA GLU A 226 5.12 -19.47 -1.19
C GLU A 226 4.35 -20.81 -1.34
N LYS A 227 3.99 -21.44 -0.23
CA LYS A 227 3.16 -22.67 -0.24
C LYS A 227 1.81 -22.45 -0.89
N TYR A 228 1.17 -21.32 -0.64
CA TYR A 228 -0.10 -20.96 -1.29
C TYR A 228 0.09 -20.79 -2.79
N ILE A 229 1.05 -19.96 -3.20
CA ILE A 229 1.35 -19.70 -4.62
C ILE A 229 1.67 -21.00 -5.36
N ASN A 230 2.43 -21.89 -4.73
CA ASN A 230 2.80 -23.18 -5.30
C ASN A 230 1.61 -24.10 -5.61
N LYS A 231 0.51 -23.95 -4.89
CA LYS A 231 -0.73 -24.72 -5.12
C LYS A 231 -1.67 -24.09 -6.15
N HIS A 232 -1.45 -22.81 -6.55
CA HIS A 232 -2.39 -22.06 -7.37
C HIS A 232 -1.82 -21.70 -8.75
N LYS A 233 -2.17 -22.47 -9.77
CA LYS A 233 -1.64 -22.35 -11.14
C LYS A 233 -1.72 -20.94 -11.72
N LYS A 234 -2.84 -20.23 -11.54
CA LYS A 234 -3.05 -18.89 -12.11
C LYS A 234 -2.09 -17.83 -11.55
N ILE A 235 -1.76 -17.90 -10.25
CA ILE A 235 -0.81 -16.98 -9.63
C ILE A 235 0.60 -17.30 -10.11
N LYS A 236 0.95 -18.58 -10.21
CA LYS A 236 2.22 -19.01 -10.79
C LYS A 236 2.41 -18.52 -12.23
N GLU A 237 1.36 -18.60 -13.04
CA GLU A 237 1.40 -18.09 -14.41
C GLU A 237 1.61 -16.57 -14.47
N ALA A 238 0.94 -15.81 -13.60
CA ALA A 238 1.16 -14.37 -13.49
C ALA A 238 2.60 -14.04 -13.09
N LEU A 239 3.14 -14.74 -12.09
CA LEU A 239 4.53 -14.55 -11.61
C LEU A 239 5.58 -14.91 -12.67
N LYS A 240 5.35 -15.91 -13.53
CA LYS A 240 6.28 -16.25 -14.61
C LYS A 240 6.56 -15.10 -15.56
N ASN A 241 5.59 -14.20 -15.73
CA ASN A 241 5.69 -13.05 -16.64
C ASN A 241 6.04 -11.74 -15.92
N THR A 242 6.27 -11.80 -14.60
CA THR A 242 6.56 -10.64 -13.76
C THR A 242 7.86 -10.88 -13.00
N LYS A 243 8.74 -9.89 -12.96
CA LYS A 243 9.94 -9.95 -12.12
C LYS A 243 9.52 -10.08 -10.68
N HIS A 244 9.98 -11.10 -9.99
CA HIS A 244 9.60 -11.34 -8.59
C HIS A 244 10.69 -12.01 -7.78
N GLU A 245 10.58 -11.87 -6.48
CA GLU A 245 11.49 -12.46 -5.51
C GLU A 245 10.74 -12.87 -4.25
N PHE A 246 11.12 -14.03 -3.70
CA PHE A 246 10.67 -14.46 -2.38
C PHE A 246 11.67 -13.97 -1.34
N ILE A 247 11.20 -13.29 -0.32
CA ILE A 247 11.99 -12.81 0.80
C ILE A 247 11.45 -13.43 2.09
N ASP A 248 12.35 -14.00 2.89
CA ASP A 248 11.99 -14.52 4.21
C ASP A 248 12.01 -13.33 5.19
N TYR A 249 10.86 -13.00 5.75
CA TYR A 249 10.69 -11.94 6.74
C TYR A 249 9.73 -12.39 7.83
N SER A 250 10.24 -12.47 9.05
CA SER A 250 9.43 -12.83 10.23
C SER A 250 9.84 -12.01 11.44
N ASP A 251 9.01 -12.02 12.45
CA ASP A 251 9.29 -11.34 13.71
C ASP A 251 10.43 -12.02 14.52
N SER A 252 10.81 -13.25 14.17
CA SER A 252 11.94 -13.97 14.76
C SER A 252 13.30 -13.53 14.25
N LEU A 253 13.36 -12.87 13.08
CA LEU A 253 14.62 -12.33 12.56
C LEU A 253 15.18 -11.25 13.49
N ASP A 254 16.49 -11.29 13.70
CA ASP A 254 17.16 -10.21 14.42
C ASP A 254 17.24 -8.91 13.57
N GLN A 255 17.71 -7.83 14.20
CA GLN A 255 17.77 -6.54 13.53
C GLN A 255 18.71 -6.53 12.33
N SER A 256 19.82 -7.26 12.38
CA SER A 256 20.81 -7.30 11.29
C SER A 256 20.25 -8.07 10.09
N GLU A 257 19.62 -9.21 10.32
CA GLU A 257 18.96 -10.02 9.29
C GLU A 257 17.86 -9.23 8.58
N ARG A 258 17.04 -8.47 9.33
CA ARG A 258 16.00 -7.60 8.73
C ARG A 258 16.61 -6.51 7.86
N VAL A 259 17.71 -5.90 8.29
CA VAL A 259 18.39 -4.85 7.49
C VAL A 259 18.96 -5.45 6.20
N GLU A 260 19.46 -6.68 6.21
CA GLU A 260 19.90 -7.37 4.99
C GLU A 260 18.74 -7.54 3.99
N VAL A 261 17.56 -7.96 4.46
CA VAL A 261 16.35 -8.05 3.63
C VAL A 261 15.99 -6.68 3.03
N TYR A 262 16.05 -5.61 3.81
CA TYR A 262 15.74 -4.26 3.29
C TYR A 262 16.76 -3.78 2.26
N ASN A 263 18.04 -4.09 2.46
CA ASN A 263 19.10 -3.76 1.51
C ASN A 263 18.95 -4.54 0.20
N GLN A 264 18.58 -5.82 0.26
CA GLN A 264 18.28 -6.64 -0.91
C GLN A 264 17.19 -6.01 -1.77
N ILE A 265 16.11 -5.53 -1.14
CA ILE A 265 15.04 -4.81 -1.84
C ILE A 265 15.57 -3.51 -2.45
N LEU A 266 16.38 -2.74 -1.71
CA LEU A 266 16.94 -1.48 -2.18
C LEU A 266 17.87 -1.68 -3.37
N ASP A 267 18.72 -2.68 -3.34
CA ASP A 267 19.66 -2.98 -4.43
C ASP A 267 18.93 -3.26 -5.76
N GLN A 268 17.75 -3.86 -5.67
CA GLN A 268 16.90 -4.06 -6.86
C GLN A 268 16.25 -2.76 -7.35
N LEU A 269 15.90 -1.83 -6.45
CA LEU A 269 15.34 -0.53 -6.83
C LEU A 269 16.38 0.39 -7.49
N ASN A 270 17.65 0.17 -7.24
CA ASN A 270 18.77 0.93 -7.82
C ASN A 270 19.23 0.40 -9.21
N LYS A 271 18.67 -0.73 -9.67
CA LYS A 271 18.91 -1.30 -11.02
C LYS A 271 17.90 -0.78 -12.04
#